data_0b3757603df8bcecf4106e9aa9c5a067
#
_entry.id   0b3757603df8bcecf4106e9aa9c5a067
#
_cell.length_a   1.000
_cell.length_b   1.000
_cell.length_c   1.000
_cell.angle_alpha   90.00
_cell.angle_beta   90.00
_cell.angle_gamma   90.00
#
_symmetry.space_group_name_H-M   'P 1'
#
loop_
_entity.id
_entity.type
_entity.pdbx_description
1 polymer ?
#
loop_
_entity_poly.entity_id
_entity_poly.type
_entity_poly.pdbx_seq_one_letter_code
_entity_poly.pdbx_strand_id
1 'polypeptide(L)'
;SSAGSFIGLHLAYSEENERPESTYGNNNNPDLGCIDCEGNQYEHNSKPNGLVSCWGAVGDLDWIGDNNQIPAILFHGTLDPIVPFGSGFPFTINITLPVVYGSSMIHDKLNELNIENSFHVGEGQLHEYWGTLNGNWFGGPNENYEQIKNNAYNFLYDQLNINQNGDINNDGILNVLDIVLLVNIILSNEYDIIADINEDGFIDILDVVMMVNILISEN
;
A
#
# COMPACT_ATOMS: atom_id res chain seq x y z
N SER A 1 -11.78 3.97 -4.95
CA SER A 1 -12.96 4.43 -4.22
C SER A 1 -12.99 3.87 -2.81
N SER A 2 -13.87 4.40 -1.96
CA SER A 2 -14.01 3.98 -0.55
C SER A 2 -14.21 2.47 -0.37
N ALA A 3 -15.05 1.83 -1.17
CA ALA A 3 -15.27 0.38 -1.11
C ALA A 3 -13.97 -0.42 -1.34
N GLY A 4 -13.15 -0.01 -2.32
CA GLY A 4 -11.85 -0.63 -2.56
C GLY A 4 -10.88 -0.43 -1.40
N SER A 5 -10.93 0.73 -0.74
CA SER A 5 -10.12 1.01 0.44
C SER A 5 -10.53 0.16 1.65
N PHE A 6 -11.84 -0.04 1.87
CA PHE A 6 -12.32 -0.99 2.88
C PHE A 6 -11.78 -2.40 2.62
N ILE A 7 -11.96 -2.91 1.41
CA ILE A 7 -11.46 -4.24 1.03
C ILE A 7 -9.94 -4.33 1.23
N GLY A 8 -9.20 -3.35 0.76
CA GLY A 8 -7.74 -3.32 0.88
C GLY A 8 -7.25 -3.28 2.33
N LEU A 9 -7.87 -2.43 3.17
CA LEU A 9 -7.54 -2.34 4.60
C LEU A 9 -7.84 -3.64 5.35
N HIS A 10 -8.99 -4.27 5.08
CA HIS A 10 -9.33 -5.55 5.68
C HIS A 10 -8.37 -6.65 5.21
N LEU A 11 -8.06 -6.72 3.91
CA LEU A 11 -7.10 -7.69 3.38
C LEU A 11 -5.70 -7.50 4.00
N ALA A 12 -5.26 -6.23 4.14
CA ALA A 12 -3.94 -5.93 4.69
C ALA A 12 -3.81 -6.32 6.16
N TYR A 13 -4.84 -6.03 6.98
CA TYR A 13 -4.70 -6.06 8.43
C TYR A 13 -5.48 -7.18 9.14
N SER A 14 -6.52 -7.78 8.53
CA SER A 14 -7.25 -8.87 9.20
C SER A 14 -6.49 -10.19 9.13
N GLU A 15 -6.61 -10.96 10.21
CA GLU A 15 -6.15 -12.35 10.31
C GLU A 15 -7.30 -13.33 10.19
N GLU A 16 -7.02 -14.61 9.93
CA GLU A 16 -8.06 -15.64 9.76
C GLU A 16 -8.97 -15.79 10.99
N ASN A 17 -8.42 -15.63 12.20
CA ASN A 17 -9.17 -15.69 13.45
C ASN A 17 -10.09 -14.47 13.68
N GLU A 18 -9.95 -13.43 12.87
CA GLU A 18 -10.75 -12.19 12.90
C GLU A 18 -11.83 -12.19 11.82
N ARG A 19 -11.90 -13.27 11.06
CA ARG A 19 -12.90 -13.48 10.02
C ARG A 19 -14.30 -13.39 10.61
N PRO A 20 -15.22 -12.56 10.05
CA PRO A 20 -16.57 -12.38 10.58
C PRO A 20 -17.35 -13.69 10.62
N GLU A 21 -18.10 -13.95 11.71
CA GLU A 21 -18.94 -15.15 11.86
C GLU A 21 -19.90 -15.35 10.68
N SER A 22 -20.37 -14.26 10.06
CA SER A 22 -21.27 -14.31 8.90
C SER A 22 -20.65 -14.94 7.65
N THR A 23 -19.33 -15.10 7.61
CA THR A 23 -18.58 -15.69 6.49
C THR A 23 -18.36 -17.19 6.64
N TYR A 24 -18.59 -17.75 7.83
CA TYR A 24 -18.56 -19.20 8.05
C TYR A 24 -19.83 -19.87 7.54
N GLY A 25 -19.68 -21.11 7.08
CA GLY A 25 -20.82 -21.90 6.61
C GLY A 25 -21.88 -22.17 7.68
N ASN A 26 -23.15 -22.14 7.27
CA ASN A 26 -24.27 -22.50 8.09
C ASN A 26 -25.33 -23.26 7.26
N ASN A 27 -26.47 -23.62 7.89
CA ASN A 27 -27.51 -24.40 7.21
C ASN A 27 -28.11 -23.74 5.97
N ASN A 28 -27.93 -22.41 5.80
CA ASN A 28 -28.53 -21.64 4.70
C ASN A 28 -27.50 -21.11 3.71
N ASN A 29 -26.26 -20.96 4.12
CA ASN A 29 -25.20 -20.36 3.31
C ASN A 29 -23.93 -21.22 3.36
N PRO A 30 -23.23 -21.42 2.24
CA PRO A 30 -21.92 -22.07 2.23
C PRO A 30 -20.90 -21.22 2.98
N ASP A 31 -19.85 -21.87 3.46
CA ASP A 31 -18.66 -21.19 3.95
C ASP A 31 -17.99 -20.43 2.78
N LEU A 32 -17.60 -19.19 3.03
CA LEU A 32 -16.94 -18.36 2.01
C LEU A 32 -15.44 -18.67 1.84
N GLY A 33 -14.93 -19.64 2.61
CA GLY A 33 -13.50 -20.00 2.59
C GLY A 33 -12.65 -19.14 3.53
N CYS A 34 -11.41 -19.51 3.72
CA CYS A 34 -10.46 -18.73 4.51
C CYS A 34 -9.92 -17.55 3.71
N ILE A 35 -9.31 -16.57 4.43
CA ILE A 35 -8.80 -15.33 3.84
C ILE A 35 -7.71 -15.62 2.79
N ASP A 36 -6.87 -16.64 2.99
CA ASP A 36 -5.67 -16.85 2.17
C ASP A 36 -5.44 -18.33 1.76
N CYS A 37 -6.47 -19.17 1.73
CA CYS A 37 -6.26 -20.60 1.48
C CYS A 37 -6.74 -21.11 0.11
N GLU A 38 -7.54 -20.35 -0.64
CA GLU A 38 -8.10 -20.82 -1.90
C GLU A 38 -7.38 -20.28 -3.12
N GLY A 39 -7.28 -21.09 -4.15
CA GLY A 39 -6.70 -20.72 -5.43
C GLY A 39 -5.18 -20.64 -5.47
N ASN A 40 -4.52 -20.88 -4.34
CA ASN A 40 -3.08 -20.75 -4.22
C ASN A 40 -2.41 -22.11 -4.09
N GLN A 41 -1.87 -22.62 -5.20
CA GLN A 41 -1.02 -23.83 -5.21
C GLN A 41 0.48 -23.48 -5.07
N TYR A 42 0.78 -22.22 -4.86
CA TYR A 42 2.12 -21.68 -4.62
C TYR A 42 2.13 -21.13 -3.21
N GLU A 43 3.08 -21.35 -2.39
CA GLU A 43 3.18 -20.89 -0.99
C GLU A 43 3.29 -19.34 -0.86
N HIS A 44 2.37 -18.60 -1.45
CA HIS A 44 2.26 -17.15 -1.35
C HIS A 44 1.12 -16.76 -0.42
N ASN A 45 1.25 -15.66 0.28
CA ASN A 45 0.15 -15.04 1.01
C ASN A 45 -0.52 -13.94 0.16
N SER A 46 -1.74 -13.56 0.52
CA SER A 46 -2.51 -12.52 -0.16
C SER A 46 -2.24 -11.10 0.36
N LYS A 47 -1.34 -10.93 1.33
CA LYS A 47 -1.03 -9.63 1.92
C LYS A 47 -0.31 -8.73 0.91
N PRO A 48 -0.73 -7.48 0.77
CA PRO A 48 -0.05 -6.52 -0.12
C PRO A 48 1.26 -6.03 0.50
N ASN A 49 2.21 -5.60 -0.32
CA ASN A 49 3.46 -4.97 0.13
C ASN A 49 3.27 -3.50 0.56
N GLY A 50 2.16 -2.90 0.19
CA GLY A 50 1.78 -1.53 0.54
C GLY A 50 0.35 -1.25 0.14
N LEU A 51 -0.27 -0.27 0.77
CA LEU A 51 -1.69 0.04 0.58
C LEU A 51 -1.92 1.52 0.32
N VAL A 52 -2.80 1.80 -0.66
CA VAL A 52 -3.38 3.13 -0.87
C VAL A 52 -4.83 3.11 -0.42
N SER A 53 -5.14 3.84 0.63
CA SER A 53 -6.50 4.00 1.15
C SER A 53 -7.03 5.40 0.87
N CYS A 54 -8.04 5.48 0.03
CA CYS A 54 -8.76 6.71 -0.25
C CYS A 54 -10.10 6.68 0.49
N TRP A 55 -10.26 7.52 1.53
CA TRP A 55 -11.48 7.62 2.37
C TRP A 55 -12.02 6.25 2.80
N GLY A 56 -11.12 5.40 3.27
CA GLY A 56 -11.42 4.08 3.80
C GLY A 56 -11.59 4.05 5.30
N ALA A 57 -12.02 2.90 5.81
CA ALA A 57 -12.08 2.61 7.23
C ALA A 57 -11.90 1.12 7.49
N VAL A 58 -11.58 0.76 8.73
CA VAL A 58 -11.55 -0.63 9.23
C VAL A 58 -12.69 -0.90 10.18
N GLY A 59 -13.09 -2.15 10.30
CA GLY A 59 -14.13 -2.58 11.23
C GLY A 59 -13.63 -2.64 12.67
N ASP A 60 -12.36 -2.89 12.89
CA ASP A 60 -11.73 -2.94 14.19
C ASP A 60 -10.26 -2.47 14.08
N LEU A 61 -9.82 -1.61 15.02
CA LEU A 61 -8.42 -1.16 15.06
C LEU A 61 -7.46 -2.23 15.60
N ASP A 62 -7.97 -3.19 16.34
CA ASP A 62 -7.14 -4.28 16.87
C ASP A 62 -6.67 -5.26 15.79
N TRP A 63 -7.27 -5.21 14.59
CA TRP A 63 -6.76 -5.93 13.42
C TRP A 63 -5.41 -5.40 12.93
N ILE A 64 -5.11 -4.13 13.20
CA ILE A 64 -3.81 -3.53 12.91
C ILE A 64 -2.87 -3.91 14.05
N GLY A 65 -2.06 -4.93 13.85
CA GLY A 65 -1.20 -5.51 14.87
C GLY A 65 0.24 -5.77 14.41
N ASP A 66 1.05 -6.30 15.31
CA ASP A 66 2.49 -6.54 15.07
C ASP A 66 2.77 -7.55 13.94
N ASN A 67 1.80 -8.41 13.62
CA ASN A 67 1.93 -9.41 12.56
C ASN A 67 1.68 -8.84 11.16
N ASN A 68 1.10 -7.64 11.06
CA ASN A 68 0.63 -7.04 9.82
C ASN A 68 1.30 -5.69 9.58
N GLN A 69 2.62 -5.68 9.40
CA GLN A 69 3.44 -4.48 9.19
C GLN A 69 3.31 -3.91 7.77
N ILE A 70 2.07 -3.80 7.26
CA ILE A 70 1.81 -3.33 5.89
C ILE A 70 1.84 -1.80 5.85
N PRO A 71 2.76 -1.18 5.10
CA PRO A 71 2.80 0.27 4.94
C PRO A 71 1.55 0.81 4.23
N ALA A 72 1.07 1.98 4.66
CA ALA A 72 -0.14 2.56 4.08
C ALA A 72 -0.05 4.06 3.84
N ILE A 73 -0.53 4.52 2.68
CA ILE A 73 -0.83 5.92 2.45
C ILE A 73 -2.34 6.14 2.49
N LEU A 74 -2.76 7.13 3.27
CA LEU A 74 -4.16 7.40 3.57
C LEU A 74 -4.56 8.79 3.07
N PHE A 75 -5.72 8.89 2.45
CA PHE A 75 -6.34 10.14 2.01
C PHE A 75 -7.75 10.23 2.58
N HIS A 76 -8.11 11.32 3.26
CA HIS A 76 -9.46 11.48 3.82
C HIS A 76 -9.86 12.93 4.00
N GLY A 77 -11.10 13.25 3.66
CA GLY A 77 -11.70 14.56 3.89
C GLY A 77 -12.24 14.68 5.32
N THR A 78 -11.97 15.80 6.00
CA THR A 78 -12.40 15.99 7.39
C THR A 78 -13.92 16.15 7.56
N LEU A 79 -14.64 16.48 6.50
CA LEU A 79 -16.10 16.60 6.47
C LEU A 79 -16.79 15.49 5.68
N ASP A 80 -16.15 14.33 5.58
CA ASP A 80 -16.70 13.17 4.87
C ASP A 80 -18.01 12.68 5.54
N PRO A 81 -19.17 12.78 4.84
CA PRO A 81 -20.44 12.34 5.41
C PRO A 81 -20.76 10.86 5.15
N ILE A 82 -19.92 10.16 4.40
CA ILE A 82 -20.14 8.77 3.97
C ILE A 82 -19.33 7.81 4.81
N VAL A 83 -18.02 8.06 4.90
CA VAL A 83 -17.09 7.29 5.74
C VAL A 83 -16.55 8.23 6.80
N PRO A 84 -16.70 7.92 8.10
CA PRO A 84 -16.23 8.81 9.15
C PRO A 84 -14.71 9.00 9.07
N PHE A 85 -14.26 10.25 9.17
CA PHE A 85 -12.85 10.61 9.26
C PHE A 85 -12.16 9.99 10.48
N GLY A 86 -12.84 10.01 11.63
CA GLY A 86 -12.47 9.32 12.87
C GLY A 86 -13.29 8.04 13.06
N SER A 87 -13.97 7.88 14.19
CA SER A 87 -14.87 6.74 14.44
C SER A 87 -16.32 7.14 14.27
N GLY A 88 -17.14 6.23 13.75
CA GLY A 88 -18.56 6.48 13.60
C GLY A 88 -19.28 5.43 12.76
N PHE A 89 -20.56 5.65 12.53
CA PHE A 89 -21.34 4.82 11.63
C PHE A 89 -21.13 5.28 10.19
N PRO A 90 -20.87 4.38 9.23
CA PRO A 90 -20.81 4.76 7.82
C PRO A 90 -22.18 5.28 7.36
N PHE A 91 -22.16 6.21 6.38
CA PHE A 91 -23.33 6.92 5.89
C PHE A 91 -24.03 7.82 6.93
N THR A 92 -23.35 8.22 7.97
CA THR A 92 -23.68 9.17 9.05
C THR A 92 -25.02 9.00 9.76
N ILE A 93 -26.01 8.40 9.14
CA ILE A 93 -27.38 8.25 9.67
C ILE A 93 -27.83 6.81 9.81
N ASN A 94 -27.01 5.82 9.40
CA ASN A 94 -27.43 4.44 9.44
C ASN A 94 -26.83 3.71 10.66
N ILE A 95 -27.45 3.92 11.82
CA ILE A 95 -27.09 3.28 13.10
C ILE A 95 -27.28 1.75 13.11
N THR A 96 -27.79 1.14 12.03
CA THR A 96 -27.90 -0.31 11.91
C THR A 96 -26.62 -0.98 11.40
N LEU A 97 -25.68 -0.19 10.89
CA LEU A 97 -24.36 -0.66 10.50
C LEU A 97 -23.40 -0.61 11.69
N PRO A 98 -22.37 -1.45 11.73
CA PRO A 98 -21.36 -1.39 12.77
C PRO A 98 -20.58 -0.07 12.70
N VAL A 99 -20.05 0.34 13.84
CA VAL A 99 -19.07 1.43 13.90
C VAL A 99 -17.83 1.01 13.12
N VAL A 100 -17.25 1.96 12.39
CA VAL A 100 -15.97 1.79 11.69
C VAL A 100 -15.01 2.89 12.12
N TYR A 101 -13.73 2.65 11.88
CA TYR A 101 -12.63 3.52 12.26
C TYR A 101 -11.96 4.05 10.99
N GLY A 102 -12.09 5.35 10.75
CA GLY A 102 -11.58 6.02 9.57
C GLY A 102 -10.10 6.32 9.61
N SER A 103 -9.64 7.00 8.57
CA SER A 103 -8.20 7.15 8.30
C SER A 103 -7.43 7.86 9.41
N SER A 104 -8.03 8.78 10.19
CA SER A 104 -7.32 9.42 11.30
C SER A 104 -6.96 8.42 12.40
N MET A 105 -7.89 7.54 12.75
CA MET A 105 -7.65 6.52 13.77
C MET A 105 -6.72 5.40 13.30
N ILE A 106 -6.81 5.06 12.01
CA ILE A 106 -5.88 4.12 11.38
C ILE A 106 -4.45 4.69 11.42
N HIS A 107 -4.28 5.95 11.04
CA HIS A 107 -2.99 6.65 11.11
C HIS A 107 -2.39 6.65 12.52
N ASP A 108 -3.21 7.00 13.54
CA ASP A 108 -2.78 6.99 14.94
C ASP A 108 -2.31 5.58 15.36
N LYS A 109 -3.06 4.54 14.96
CA LYS A 109 -2.73 3.15 15.28
C LYS A 109 -1.46 2.68 14.57
N LEU A 110 -1.28 3.02 13.31
CA LEU A 110 -0.06 2.70 12.55
C LEU A 110 1.18 3.37 13.18
N ASN A 111 1.06 4.62 13.62
CA ASN A 111 2.13 5.33 14.34
C ASN A 111 2.44 4.69 15.69
N GLU A 112 1.42 4.27 16.45
CA GLU A 112 1.60 3.57 17.72
C GLU A 112 2.46 2.30 17.55
N LEU A 113 2.26 1.58 16.46
CA LEU A 113 2.97 0.34 16.12
C LEU A 113 4.26 0.56 15.30
N ASN A 114 4.63 1.82 15.02
CA ASN A 114 5.76 2.19 14.16
C ASN A 114 5.67 1.57 12.76
N ILE A 115 4.46 1.36 12.24
CA ILE A 115 4.22 0.93 10.86
C ILE A 115 4.33 2.16 9.97
N GLU A 116 5.12 2.05 8.90
CA GLU A 116 5.32 3.14 7.96
C GLU A 116 3.99 3.59 7.33
N ASN A 117 3.73 4.89 7.42
CA ASN A 117 2.51 5.42 6.85
C ASN A 117 2.62 6.90 6.51
N SER A 118 1.76 7.33 5.58
CA SER A 118 1.60 8.74 5.21
C SER A 118 0.11 9.09 5.23
N PHE A 119 -0.25 10.22 5.84
CA PHE A 119 -1.65 10.65 5.94
C PHE A 119 -1.87 12.03 5.35
N HIS A 120 -2.67 12.10 4.29
CA HIS A 120 -3.05 13.31 3.59
C HIS A 120 -4.47 13.73 3.95
N VAL A 121 -4.57 14.72 4.81
CA VAL A 121 -5.84 15.25 5.31
C VAL A 121 -6.40 16.28 4.34
N GLY A 122 -7.59 16.03 3.82
CA GLY A 122 -8.35 16.99 3.03
C GLY A 122 -9.19 17.90 3.95
N GLU A 123 -8.62 19.02 4.39
CA GLU A 123 -9.31 19.95 5.29
C GLU A 123 -10.57 20.54 4.65
N GLY A 124 -11.73 20.38 5.32
CA GLY A 124 -13.01 20.83 4.82
C GLY A 124 -13.54 20.06 3.61
N GLN A 125 -12.83 19.03 3.17
CA GLN A 125 -13.25 18.22 2.03
C GLN A 125 -14.25 17.15 2.45
N LEU A 126 -15.09 16.80 1.49
CA LEU A 126 -16.10 15.75 1.62
C LEU A 126 -15.56 14.41 1.12
N HIS A 127 -16.45 13.43 0.95
CA HIS A 127 -16.14 12.12 0.38
C HIS A 127 -15.67 12.23 -1.07
N GLU A 128 -14.64 11.46 -1.45
CA GLU A 128 -14.11 11.41 -2.83
C GLU A 128 -13.75 12.79 -3.42
N TYR A 129 -13.06 13.64 -2.66
CA TYR A 129 -12.77 15.03 -3.03
C TYR A 129 -11.81 15.21 -4.23
N TRP A 130 -11.39 14.13 -4.87
CA TRP A 130 -10.57 14.12 -6.08
C TRP A 130 -11.35 14.38 -7.38
N GLY A 131 -12.67 14.32 -7.32
CA GLY A 131 -13.55 14.52 -8.47
C GLY A 131 -14.27 15.85 -8.45
N THR A 132 -14.81 16.27 -9.59
CA THR A 132 -15.78 17.37 -9.65
C THR A 132 -17.07 16.98 -8.94
N LEU A 133 -17.67 17.91 -8.24
CA LEU A 133 -18.85 17.66 -7.42
C LEU A 133 -18.66 16.53 -6.41
N ASN A 134 -17.48 16.51 -5.77
CA ASN A 134 -17.23 15.60 -4.68
C ASN A 134 -17.22 14.11 -5.08
N GLY A 135 -16.36 13.78 -6.05
CA GLY A 135 -16.22 12.42 -6.57
C GLY A 135 -17.27 12.02 -7.58
N ASN A 136 -18.12 12.94 -8.02
CA ASN A 136 -19.09 12.65 -9.04
C ASN A 136 -18.42 12.35 -10.39
N TRP A 137 -18.54 11.12 -10.84
CA TRP A 137 -17.99 10.59 -12.10
C TRP A 137 -18.38 11.38 -13.36
N PHE A 138 -19.44 12.17 -13.31
CA PHE A 138 -19.93 12.96 -14.45
C PHE A 138 -19.10 14.20 -14.74
N GLY A 139 -18.30 14.67 -13.78
CA GLY A 139 -17.52 15.90 -13.94
C GLY A 139 -16.04 15.68 -14.25
N GLY A 140 -15.56 14.45 -14.08
CA GLY A 140 -14.13 14.12 -14.21
C GLY A 140 -13.27 14.56 -13.01
N PRO A 141 -11.96 14.27 -13.04
CA PRO A 141 -11.06 14.58 -11.95
C PRO A 141 -10.83 16.10 -11.82
N ASN A 142 -10.60 16.54 -10.59
CA ASN A 142 -10.19 17.90 -10.26
C ASN A 142 -8.69 17.99 -9.97
N GLU A 143 -8.22 19.15 -9.50
CA GLU A 143 -6.81 19.38 -9.16
C GLU A 143 -6.25 18.45 -8.08
N ASN A 144 -7.11 18.00 -7.13
CA ASN A 144 -6.69 17.07 -6.06
C ASN A 144 -6.34 15.67 -6.61
N TYR A 145 -6.90 15.28 -7.75
CA TYR A 145 -6.65 13.97 -8.34
C TYR A 145 -5.17 13.74 -8.67
N GLU A 146 -4.54 14.72 -9.32
CA GLU A 146 -3.11 14.61 -9.68
C GLU A 146 -2.24 14.55 -8.42
N GLN A 147 -2.57 15.31 -7.39
CA GLN A 147 -1.84 15.28 -6.13
C GLN A 147 -1.98 13.93 -5.43
N ILE A 148 -3.20 13.40 -5.31
CA ILE A 148 -3.48 12.09 -4.70
C ILE A 148 -2.72 11.01 -5.47
N LYS A 149 -2.83 11.00 -6.80
CA LYS A 149 -2.17 10.05 -7.69
C LYS A 149 -0.64 10.07 -7.50
N ASN A 150 -0.03 11.26 -7.53
CA ASN A 150 1.42 11.39 -7.44
C ASN A 150 1.94 10.98 -6.06
N ASN A 151 1.25 11.37 -4.97
CA ASN A 151 1.62 10.97 -3.62
C ASN A 151 1.48 9.45 -3.43
N ALA A 152 0.40 8.86 -3.93
CA ALA A 152 0.20 7.41 -3.89
C ALA A 152 1.27 6.66 -4.70
N TYR A 153 1.59 7.16 -5.90
CA TYR A 153 2.63 6.56 -6.74
C TYR A 153 4.00 6.61 -6.05
N ASN A 154 4.42 7.78 -5.56
CA ASN A 154 5.72 7.92 -4.90
C ASN A 154 5.81 7.03 -3.66
N PHE A 155 4.76 7.02 -2.82
CA PHE A 155 4.71 6.16 -1.65
C PHE A 155 4.88 4.68 -2.01
N LEU A 156 4.10 4.18 -2.98
CA LEU A 156 4.21 2.78 -3.40
C LEU A 156 5.55 2.47 -4.05
N TYR A 157 6.10 3.43 -4.80
CA TYR A 157 7.40 3.30 -5.42
C TYR A 157 8.50 3.13 -4.38
N ASP A 158 8.46 3.93 -3.31
CA ASP A 158 9.38 3.82 -2.18
C ASP A 158 9.21 2.47 -1.45
N GLN A 159 7.95 1.97 -1.31
CA GLN A 159 7.66 0.71 -0.63
C GLN A 159 8.09 -0.53 -1.43
N LEU A 160 8.05 -0.45 -2.72
CA LEU A 160 8.41 -1.60 -3.56
C LEU A 160 9.91 -1.88 -3.57
N ASN A 161 10.73 -1.05 -2.91
CA ASN A 161 12.20 -1.13 -2.98
C ASN A 161 12.71 -1.35 -4.43
N ILE A 162 11.91 -0.87 -5.41
CA ILE A 162 12.25 -1.00 -6.83
C ILE A 162 13.52 -0.19 -7.12
N ASN A 163 14.04 0.50 -6.12
CA ASN A 163 15.20 1.34 -6.28
C ASN A 163 16.20 1.27 -5.14
N GLN A 164 16.73 0.14 -5.01
CA GLN A 164 18.18 0.17 -5.15
C GLN A 164 18.50 -0.44 -6.53
N ASN A 165 18.31 0.33 -7.61
CA ASN A 165 19.02 0.02 -8.83
C ASN A 165 20.44 -0.28 -8.42
N GLY A 166 20.83 -1.54 -8.54
CA GLY A 166 22.11 -2.00 -8.07
C GLY A 166 22.15 -2.88 -6.82
N ASP A 167 21.08 -3.07 -6.04
CA ASP A 167 21.02 -4.11 -5.01
C ASP A 167 20.76 -5.49 -5.65
N ILE A 168 21.78 -6.03 -6.24
CA ILE A 168 21.72 -7.23 -7.09
C ILE A 168 21.50 -8.48 -6.26
N ASN A 169 21.96 -8.48 -4.99
CA ASN A 169 21.77 -9.61 -4.09
C ASN A 169 20.46 -9.55 -3.29
N ASN A 170 19.69 -8.47 -3.39
CA ASN A 170 18.45 -8.21 -2.68
C ASN A 170 18.57 -8.30 -1.15
N ASP A 171 19.71 -7.85 -0.59
CA ASP A 171 19.90 -7.81 0.86
C ASP A 171 19.43 -6.48 1.49
N GLY A 172 18.97 -5.54 0.68
CA GLY A 172 18.49 -4.22 1.10
C GLY A 172 19.62 -3.21 1.33
N ILE A 173 20.87 -3.53 0.96
CA ILE A 173 22.03 -2.68 1.20
C ILE A 173 22.88 -2.56 -0.05
N LEU A 174 22.81 -1.44 -0.74
CA LEU A 174 23.72 -1.19 -1.85
C LEU A 174 25.17 -1.07 -1.36
N ASN A 175 26.02 -2.00 -1.80
CA ASN A 175 27.41 -2.06 -1.34
C ASN A 175 28.36 -2.69 -2.38
N VAL A 176 29.62 -2.92 -2.00
CA VAL A 176 30.63 -3.47 -2.91
C VAL A 176 30.31 -4.89 -3.40
N LEU A 177 29.48 -5.65 -2.67
CA LEU A 177 29.11 -7.01 -3.09
C LEU A 177 28.23 -6.97 -4.35
N ASP A 178 27.37 -5.94 -4.46
CA ASP A 178 26.54 -5.74 -5.65
C ASP A 178 27.36 -5.36 -6.87
N ILE A 179 28.42 -4.55 -6.68
CA ILE A 179 29.37 -4.28 -7.77
C ILE A 179 30.01 -5.57 -8.28
N VAL A 180 30.39 -6.48 -7.38
CA VAL A 180 30.96 -7.77 -7.76
C VAL A 180 29.95 -8.62 -8.54
N LEU A 181 28.68 -8.63 -8.11
CA LEU A 181 27.61 -9.34 -8.81
C LEU A 181 27.32 -8.70 -10.18
N LEU A 182 27.26 -7.36 -10.27
CA LEU A 182 27.13 -6.66 -11.54
C LEU A 182 28.22 -7.04 -12.53
N VAL A 183 29.47 -7.05 -12.09
CA VAL A 183 30.59 -7.47 -12.93
C VAL A 183 30.43 -8.93 -13.39
N ASN A 184 29.93 -9.83 -12.54
CA ASN A 184 29.67 -11.21 -12.93
C ASN A 184 28.54 -11.31 -13.98
N ILE A 185 27.46 -10.52 -13.85
CA ILE A 185 26.38 -10.45 -14.86
C ILE A 185 26.93 -10.00 -16.21
N ILE A 186 27.77 -8.95 -16.22
CA ILE A 186 28.43 -8.46 -17.43
C ILE A 186 29.31 -9.58 -18.09
N LEU A 187 30.07 -10.29 -17.26
CA LEU A 187 30.99 -11.35 -17.76
C LEU A 187 30.23 -12.59 -18.25
N SER A 188 29.08 -12.91 -17.65
CA SER A 188 28.25 -14.04 -18.06
C SER A 188 27.32 -13.70 -19.24
N ASN A 189 27.22 -12.42 -19.60
CA ASN A 189 26.29 -11.90 -20.61
C ASN A 189 24.84 -12.27 -20.29
N GLU A 190 24.51 -12.32 -19.00
CA GLU A 190 23.14 -12.46 -18.50
C GLU A 190 22.48 -11.08 -18.47
N TYR A 191 21.13 -11.05 -18.50
CA TYR A 191 20.38 -9.81 -18.38
C TYR A 191 19.58 -9.81 -17.09
N ASP A 192 19.79 -8.80 -16.26
CA ASP A 192 18.99 -8.52 -15.07
C ASP A 192 18.67 -7.02 -15.06
N ILE A 193 17.39 -6.68 -15.09
CA ILE A 193 16.94 -5.28 -15.15
C ILE A 193 17.44 -4.42 -13.98
N ILE A 194 17.69 -5.02 -12.80
CA ILE A 194 18.23 -4.34 -11.61
C ILE A 194 19.70 -3.92 -11.83
N ALA A 195 20.38 -4.56 -12.77
CA ALA A 195 21.76 -4.30 -13.11
C ALA A 195 21.95 -3.18 -14.16
N ASP A 196 20.89 -2.78 -14.84
CA ASP A 196 20.88 -1.63 -15.78
C ASP A 196 20.67 -0.34 -14.99
N ILE A 197 21.76 0.17 -14.39
CA ILE A 197 21.73 1.30 -13.45
C ILE A 197 21.45 2.62 -14.15
N ASN A 198 21.88 2.75 -15.40
CA ASN A 198 21.72 3.97 -16.19
C ASN A 198 20.47 3.97 -17.09
N GLU A 199 19.72 2.82 -17.09
CA GLU A 199 18.47 2.64 -17.85
C GLU A 199 18.63 2.81 -19.36
N ASP A 200 19.81 2.48 -19.92
CA ASP A 200 20.06 2.60 -21.36
C ASP A 200 19.73 1.31 -22.15
N GLY A 201 19.31 0.25 -21.42
CA GLY A 201 18.94 -1.06 -21.98
C GLY A 201 20.12 -2.01 -22.21
N PHE A 202 21.32 -1.64 -21.77
CA PHE A 202 22.51 -2.47 -21.81
C PHE A 202 23.13 -2.60 -20.42
N ILE A 203 23.60 -3.78 -20.07
CA ILE A 203 24.33 -3.97 -18.81
C ILE A 203 25.81 -4.01 -19.16
N ASP A 204 26.53 -2.92 -18.87
CA ASP A 204 27.94 -2.79 -19.22
C ASP A 204 28.77 -2.04 -18.15
N ILE A 205 29.98 -1.63 -18.54
CA ILE A 205 30.89 -0.95 -17.61
C ILE A 205 30.38 0.42 -17.14
N LEU A 206 29.42 1.05 -17.86
CA LEU A 206 28.86 2.32 -17.46
C LEU A 206 27.98 2.17 -16.23
N ASP A 207 27.28 1.03 -16.08
CA ASP A 207 26.50 0.70 -14.89
C ASP A 207 27.39 0.52 -13.67
N VAL A 208 28.52 -0.15 -13.84
CA VAL A 208 29.53 -0.28 -12.77
C VAL A 208 30.03 1.09 -12.31
N VAL A 209 30.36 1.96 -13.25
CA VAL A 209 30.82 3.34 -12.94
C VAL A 209 29.72 4.13 -12.23
N MET A 210 28.47 3.98 -12.67
CA MET A 210 27.34 4.69 -12.05
C MET A 210 27.08 4.18 -10.63
N MET A 211 27.07 2.86 -10.41
CA MET A 211 26.95 2.26 -9.08
C MET A 211 28.06 2.70 -8.12
N VAL A 212 29.31 2.74 -8.57
CA VAL A 212 30.42 3.25 -7.76
C VAL A 212 30.20 4.71 -7.38
N ASN A 213 29.71 5.55 -8.31
CA ASN A 213 29.42 6.95 -8.01
C ASN A 213 28.31 7.11 -6.98
N ILE A 214 27.24 6.28 -7.03
CA ILE A 214 26.17 6.27 -6.02
C ILE A 214 26.77 5.98 -4.64
N LEU A 215 27.53 4.88 -4.51
CA LEU A 215 28.15 4.48 -3.25
C LEU A 215 29.11 5.52 -2.65
N ILE A 216 29.80 6.28 -3.49
CA ILE A 216 30.71 7.34 -3.01
C ILE A 216 29.93 8.59 -2.60
N SER A 217 28.77 8.87 -3.20
CA SER A 217 27.95 10.04 -2.90
C SER A 217 27.13 9.92 -1.62
N GLU A 218 26.87 8.70 -1.14
CA GLU A 218 26.11 8.42 0.07
C GLU A 218 26.97 8.37 1.36
N ASN A 219 28.30 8.52 1.24
CA ASN A 219 29.26 8.60 2.35
C ASN A 219 29.74 10.05 2.56
#